data_c863d2f5dfc8fa7c4181bfb784736b86
#
_entry.id   c863d2f5dfc8fa7c4181bfb784736b86
#
_cell.length_a   1.000
_cell.length_b   1.000
_cell.length_c   1.000
_cell.angle_alpha   90.00
_cell.angle_beta   90.00
_cell.angle_gamma   90.00
#
_symmetry.space_group_name_H-M   'P 1'
#
loop_
_entity.id
_entity.type
_entity.pdbx_description
1 polymer ?
#
loop_
_entity_poly.entity_id
_entity_poly.type
_entity_poly.pdbx_seq_one_letter_code
_entity_poly.pdbx_strand_id
1 'polypeptide(L)'
;MTDTARALGSVGRGALRLTVYLLWTLLLIPVQALAVALRWPLRHRLPVFYHRQCARLLGLDLVVRGQQAAGAAAGPVLFVSNHSSYLDITVLGALIPGSFIAKTEVAGWPFFGLLAKLQRTVFVERKARSEVGKQRDDIGARLDAGDSLILFPEGTSSDGNRTLPFKTALFAVAARRIGDRPLTVQPVSVTPTRLDGIPMGIAFRPFYAWYGDMDLAPHLWQVFQLGGMTVEIDFHPPVTIDDFSSRKALAEHCQRVIAEGVARAVSGRPAPTPAAATTPAPAAP
;
A
#
# COMPACT_ATOMS: atom_id res chain seq x y z
N MET A 1 7.82 -24.99 7.55
CA MET A 1 8.53 -24.61 6.31
C MET A 1 8.47 -25.80 5.38
N THR A 2 7.89 -25.66 4.19
CA THR A 2 7.89 -26.71 3.17
C THR A 2 9.30 -26.90 2.63
N ASP A 3 9.63 -28.11 2.15
CA ASP A 3 10.95 -28.41 1.54
C ASP A 3 11.28 -27.48 0.37
N THR A 4 10.26 -27.03 -0.37
CA THR A 4 10.39 -26.02 -1.43
C THR A 4 10.94 -24.69 -0.93
N ALA A 5 10.52 -24.24 0.25
CA ALA A 5 11.02 -22.98 0.84
C ALA A 5 12.51 -23.09 1.21
N ARG A 6 12.97 -24.27 1.65
CA ARG A 6 14.39 -24.54 1.92
C ARG A 6 15.23 -24.55 0.65
N ALA A 7 14.67 -25.06 -0.46
CA ALA A 7 15.37 -25.12 -1.74
C ALA A 7 15.56 -23.75 -2.40
N LEU A 8 14.63 -22.79 -2.18
CA LEU A 8 14.66 -21.45 -2.77
C LEU A 8 15.35 -20.41 -1.90
N GLY A 9 15.56 -20.67 -0.60
CA GLY A 9 16.10 -19.76 0.38
C GLY A 9 17.60 -19.93 0.62
N SER A 10 18.27 -18.84 1.04
CA SER A 10 19.65 -18.86 1.54
C SER A 10 19.68 -18.29 2.96
N VAL A 11 20.07 -19.14 3.92
CA VAL A 11 20.19 -18.75 5.33
C VAL A 11 21.21 -17.61 5.51
N GLY A 12 22.36 -17.69 4.81
CA GLY A 12 23.38 -16.63 4.85
C GLY A 12 22.84 -15.29 4.34
N ARG A 13 22.12 -15.30 3.22
CA ARG A 13 21.44 -14.09 2.70
C ARG A 13 20.41 -13.58 3.70
N GLY A 14 19.62 -14.46 4.29
CA GLY A 14 18.62 -14.11 5.29
C GLY A 14 19.23 -13.43 6.51
N ALA A 15 20.29 -14.01 7.07
CA ALA A 15 20.99 -13.46 8.23
C ALA A 15 21.60 -12.07 7.93
N LEU A 16 22.27 -11.94 6.76
CA LEU A 16 22.83 -10.65 6.32
C LEU A 16 21.74 -9.59 6.18
N ARG A 17 20.67 -9.90 5.43
CA ARG A 17 19.57 -8.96 5.21
C ARG A 17 18.87 -8.55 6.50
N LEU A 18 18.61 -9.51 7.40
CA LEU A 18 18.00 -9.22 8.70
C LEU A 18 18.90 -8.32 9.55
N THR A 19 20.20 -8.59 9.60
CA THR A 19 21.16 -7.76 10.33
C THR A 19 21.19 -6.34 9.78
N VAL A 20 21.31 -6.18 8.44
CA VAL A 20 21.30 -4.86 7.81
C VAL A 20 19.97 -4.15 8.05
N TYR A 21 18.83 -4.86 7.94
CA TYR A 21 17.51 -4.30 8.22
C TYR A 21 17.39 -3.76 9.64
N LEU A 22 17.84 -4.53 10.63
CA LEU A 22 17.76 -4.12 12.04
C LEU A 22 18.67 -2.93 12.32
N LEU A 23 19.93 -2.97 11.90
CA LEU A 23 20.87 -1.85 12.07
C LEU A 23 20.38 -0.57 11.40
N TRP A 24 19.91 -0.68 10.17
CA TRP A 24 19.34 0.43 9.41
C TRP A 24 18.10 1.03 10.07
N THR A 25 17.19 0.18 10.54
CA THR A 25 15.95 0.60 11.20
C THR A 25 16.28 1.26 12.55
N LEU A 26 17.13 0.65 13.38
CA LEU A 26 17.51 1.20 14.68
C LEU A 26 18.21 2.56 14.54
N LEU A 27 19.03 2.74 13.51
CA LEU A 27 19.68 4.03 13.19
C LEU A 27 18.66 5.12 12.84
N LEU A 28 17.61 4.78 12.08
CA LEU A 28 16.65 5.76 11.59
C LEU A 28 15.49 6.04 12.55
N ILE A 29 15.19 5.16 13.51
CA ILE A 29 14.15 5.38 14.53
C ILE A 29 14.33 6.73 15.24
N PRO A 30 15.47 7.07 15.87
CA PRO A 30 15.63 8.34 16.57
C PRO A 30 15.54 9.55 15.63
N VAL A 31 16.05 9.45 14.41
CA VAL A 31 15.96 10.51 13.42
C VAL A 31 14.50 10.80 13.05
N GLN A 32 13.71 9.75 12.78
CA GLN A 32 12.30 9.90 12.46
C GLN A 32 11.49 10.37 13.67
N ALA A 33 11.78 9.86 14.87
CA ALA A 33 11.12 10.30 16.10
C ALA A 33 11.33 11.80 16.35
N LEU A 34 12.55 12.29 16.17
CA LEU A 34 12.88 13.70 16.29
C LEU A 34 12.18 14.51 15.18
N ALA A 35 12.19 14.04 13.94
CA ALA A 35 11.51 14.73 12.82
C ALA A 35 9.99 14.83 13.05
N VAL A 36 9.37 13.80 13.64
CA VAL A 36 7.94 13.82 14.00
C VAL A 36 7.68 14.78 15.17
N ALA A 37 8.49 14.74 16.23
CA ALA A 37 8.35 15.58 17.41
C ALA A 37 8.50 17.08 17.06
N LEU A 38 9.49 17.40 16.22
CA LEU A 38 9.76 18.78 15.79
C LEU A 38 8.91 19.22 14.57
N ARG A 39 8.03 18.36 14.08
CA ARG A 39 7.19 18.61 12.90
C ARG A 39 7.97 19.00 11.64
N TRP A 40 9.21 18.56 11.50
CA TRP A 40 10.06 18.83 10.34
C TRP A 40 9.48 18.19 9.06
N PRO A 41 9.70 18.80 7.87
CA PRO A 41 9.31 18.20 6.59
C PRO A 41 9.90 16.81 6.35
N LEU A 42 11.05 16.51 6.97
CA LEU A 42 11.73 15.22 6.93
C LEU A 42 10.80 14.07 7.38
N ARG A 43 9.87 14.31 8.32
CA ARG A 43 8.89 13.31 8.79
C ARG A 43 8.05 12.67 7.69
N HIS A 44 7.94 13.32 6.52
CA HIS A 44 7.20 12.81 5.36
C HIS A 44 8.13 12.14 4.34
N ARG A 45 9.39 12.60 4.23
CA ARG A 45 10.35 12.13 3.23
C ARG A 45 11.12 10.91 3.71
N LEU A 46 11.48 10.88 4.99
CA LEU A 46 12.27 9.79 5.56
C LEU A 46 11.57 8.43 5.48
N PRO A 47 10.25 8.28 5.74
CA PRO A 47 9.56 7.02 5.54
C PRO A 47 9.63 6.50 4.10
N VAL A 48 9.46 7.35 3.10
CA VAL A 48 9.57 6.94 1.68
C VAL A 48 10.98 6.44 1.37
N PHE A 49 12.00 7.18 1.82
CA PHE A 49 13.39 6.76 1.67
C PHE A 49 13.65 5.42 2.39
N TYR A 50 13.18 5.27 3.63
CA TYR A 50 13.29 4.04 4.42
C TYR A 50 12.67 2.85 3.67
N HIS A 51 11.43 2.98 3.22
CA HIS A 51 10.75 1.89 2.50
C HIS A 51 11.42 1.54 1.17
N ARG A 52 11.96 2.52 0.45
CA ARG A 52 12.77 2.28 -0.76
C ARG A 52 14.00 1.43 -0.47
N GLN A 53 14.72 1.73 0.62
CA GLN A 53 15.88 0.94 1.02
C GLN A 53 15.47 -0.45 1.50
N CYS A 54 14.38 -0.58 2.26
CA CYS A 54 13.83 -1.88 2.67
C CYS A 54 13.41 -2.72 1.45
N ALA A 55 12.74 -2.14 0.46
CA ALA A 55 12.37 -2.84 -0.77
C ALA A 55 13.62 -3.36 -1.52
N ARG A 56 14.66 -2.52 -1.67
CA ARG A 56 15.93 -2.94 -2.28
C ARG A 56 16.62 -4.05 -1.50
N LEU A 57 16.68 -3.93 -0.17
CA LEU A 57 17.27 -4.91 0.73
C LEU A 57 16.57 -6.27 0.63
N LEU A 58 15.25 -6.27 0.52
CA LEU A 58 14.43 -7.48 0.35
C LEU A 58 14.49 -8.04 -1.09
N GLY A 59 15.08 -7.31 -2.03
CA GLY A 59 15.11 -7.70 -3.43
C GLY A 59 13.75 -7.54 -4.13
N LEU A 60 12.95 -6.55 -3.69
CA LEU A 60 11.69 -6.22 -4.35
C LEU A 60 11.96 -5.32 -5.55
N ASP A 61 11.69 -5.83 -6.76
CA ASP A 61 11.71 -5.09 -8.00
C ASP A 61 10.31 -4.53 -8.26
N LEU A 62 10.17 -3.19 -8.18
CA LEU A 62 8.88 -2.50 -8.26
C LEU A 62 8.62 -2.01 -9.68
N VAL A 63 7.73 -2.70 -10.39
CA VAL A 63 7.30 -2.32 -11.74
C VAL A 63 6.07 -1.44 -11.65
N VAL A 64 6.27 -0.13 -11.79
CA VAL A 64 5.20 0.88 -11.63
C VAL A 64 4.61 1.23 -12.98
N ARG A 65 3.28 1.26 -13.06
CA ARG A 65 2.49 1.71 -14.23
C ARG A 65 1.47 2.75 -13.81
N GLY A 66 1.03 3.54 -14.80
CA GLY A 66 0.13 4.66 -14.56
C GLY A 66 0.82 5.84 -13.92
N GLN A 67 0.05 6.88 -13.62
CA GLN A 67 0.55 8.10 -12.99
C GLN A 67 -0.03 8.25 -11.60
N GLN A 68 0.83 8.46 -10.62
CA GLN A 68 0.41 8.77 -9.26
C GLN A 68 -0.19 10.17 -9.21
N ALA A 69 -1.40 10.29 -8.67
CA ALA A 69 -2.00 11.57 -8.36
C ALA A 69 -1.16 12.26 -7.29
N ALA A 70 -0.51 13.36 -7.63
CA ALA A 70 0.41 14.07 -6.77
C ALA A 70 0.48 15.55 -7.12
N GLY A 71 1.02 16.36 -6.19
CA GLY A 71 1.28 17.78 -6.39
C GLY A 71 0.14 18.69 -5.91
N ALA A 72 0.38 19.99 -6.00
CA ALA A 72 -0.53 21.01 -5.45
C ALA A 72 -1.94 20.99 -6.09
N ALA A 73 -2.04 20.55 -7.35
CA ALA A 73 -3.33 20.46 -8.05
C ALA A 73 -4.20 19.29 -7.53
N ALA A 74 -3.59 18.19 -7.09
CA ALA A 74 -4.32 17.05 -6.57
C ALA A 74 -4.73 17.20 -5.09
N GLY A 75 -4.03 18.05 -4.33
CA GLY A 75 -4.20 18.15 -2.87
C GLY A 75 -3.84 16.80 -2.19
N PRO A 76 -4.42 16.54 -1.00
CA PRO A 76 -4.30 15.24 -0.35
C PRO A 76 -5.09 14.19 -1.14
N VAL A 77 -4.52 12.97 -1.22
CA VAL A 77 -5.09 11.86 -1.98
C VAL A 77 -5.39 10.70 -1.03
N LEU A 78 -6.54 10.09 -1.19
CA LEU A 78 -6.86 8.80 -0.60
C LEU A 78 -6.49 7.70 -1.62
N PHE A 79 -5.35 7.05 -1.40
CA PHE A 79 -4.98 5.87 -2.18
C PHE A 79 -5.71 4.64 -1.63
N VAL A 80 -6.38 3.91 -2.50
CA VAL A 80 -7.15 2.72 -2.17
C VAL A 80 -6.51 1.52 -2.84
N SER A 81 -6.10 0.50 -2.08
CA SER A 81 -5.38 -0.65 -2.65
C SER A 81 -5.93 -1.99 -2.16
N ASN A 82 -5.75 -3.05 -2.97
CA ASN A 82 -5.85 -4.42 -2.48
C ASN A 82 -4.76 -4.68 -1.44
N HIS A 83 -4.93 -5.77 -0.66
CA HIS A 83 -4.01 -6.13 0.40
C HIS A 83 -3.74 -7.63 0.42
N SER A 84 -2.48 -8.01 0.32
CA SER A 84 -2.07 -9.41 0.33
C SER A 84 -0.96 -9.71 1.36
N SER A 85 -0.25 -8.66 1.83
CA SER A 85 0.89 -8.87 2.72
C SER A 85 1.24 -7.60 3.50
N TYR A 86 1.91 -7.75 4.65
CA TYR A 86 2.60 -6.62 5.29
C TYR A 86 3.68 -6.01 4.37
N LEU A 87 4.15 -6.74 3.36
CA LEU A 87 5.09 -6.21 2.35
C LEU A 87 4.46 -5.11 1.50
N ASP A 88 3.12 -5.06 1.36
CA ASP A 88 2.43 -3.97 0.67
C ASP A 88 2.70 -2.62 1.32
N ILE A 89 2.94 -2.61 2.64
CA ILE A 89 3.35 -1.40 3.38
C ILE A 89 4.72 -0.91 2.88
N THR A 90 5.66 -1.84 2.67
CA THR A 90 6.99 -1.50 2.14
C THR A 90 6.89 -1.03 0.69
N VAL A 91 6.10 -1.72 -0.14
CA VAL A 91 5.90 -1.41 -1.56
C VAL A 91 5.26 -0.04 -1.75
N LEU A 92 4.08 0.18 -1.15
CA LEU A 92 3.36 1.45 -1.29
C LEU A 92 4.07 2.60 -0.56
N GLY A 93 4.67 2.33 0.61
CA GLY A 93 5.46 3.31 1.34
C GLY A 93 6.72 3.77 0.61
N ALA A 94 7.28 2.93 -0.27
CA ALA A 94 8.39 3.31 -1.14
C ALA A 94 8.00 4.27 -2.27
N LEU A 95 6.73 4.31 -2.64
CA LEU A 95 6.21 5.07 -3.77
C LEU A 95 5.40 6.30 -3.34
N ILE A 96 4.58 6.15 -2.30
CA ILE A 96 3.58 7.14 -1.89
C ILE A 96 4.05 7.87 -0.63
N PRO A 97 4.25 9.20 -0.69
CA PRO A 97 4.52 10.01 0.51
C PRO A 97 3.24 10.22 1.32
N GLY A 98 2.77 9.14 1.96
CA GLY A 98 1.52 9.10 2.70
C GLY A 98 1.61 8.29 3.99
N SER A 99 0.52 8.27 4.75
CA SER A 99 0.38 7.46 5.96
C SER A 99 -0.66 6.37 5.74
N PHE A 100 -0.53 5.25 6.43
CA PHE A 100 -1.46 4.14 6.32
C PHE A 100 -2.64 4.31 7.28
N ILE A 101 -3.77 3.70 6.91
CA ILE A 101 -4.91 3.48 7.83
C ILE A 101 -4.86 2.01 8.24
N ALA A 102 -4.65 1.73 9.52
CA ALA A 102 -4.50 0.39 10.06
C ALA A 102 -5.44 0.12 11.24
N LYS A 103 -5.60 -1.15 11.60
CA LYS A 103 -6.34 -1.54 12.82
C LYS A 103 -5.56 -1.14 14.07
N THR A 104 -6.26 -0.77 15.14
CA THR A 104 -5.68 -0.38 16.43
C THR A 104 -4.76 -1.46 17.03
N GLU A 105 -5.07 -2.74 16.81
CA GLU A 105 -4.25 -3.86 17.28
C GLU A 105 -2.80 -3.80 16.78
N VAL A 106 -2.59 -3.26 15.57
CA VAL A 106 -1.25 -3.12 14.99
C VAL A 106 -0.37 -2.18 15.82
N ALA A 107 -0.95 -1.18 16.50
CA ALA A 107 -0.21 -0.27 17.37
C ALA A 107 0.47 -0.96 18.55
N GLY A 108 -0.04 -2.14 18.95
CA GLY A 108 0.50 -2.97 20.04
C GLY A 108 1.51 -4.03 19.58
N TRP A 109 1.76 -4.19 18.27
CA TRP A 109 2.69 -5.20 17.79
C TRP A 109 4.14 -4.86 18.20
N PRO A 110 4.88 -5.81 18.79
CA PRO A 110 6.28 -5.58 19.12
C PRO A 110 7.07 -5.09 17.91
N PHE A 111 7.89 -4.07 18.09
CA PHE A 111 8.71 -3.43 17.04
C PHE A 111 7.90 -2.75 15.93
N PHE A 112 7.00 -3.48 15.25
CA PHE A 112 6.22 -2.96 14.12
C PHE A 112 5.20 -1.88 14.53
N GLY A 113 4.64 -1.95 15.74
CA GLY A 113 3.76 -0.92 16.27
C GLY A 113 4.48 0.43 16.44
N LEU A 114 5.75 0.41 16.85
CA LEU A 114 6.59 1.62 16.89
C LEU A 114 6.82 2.18 15.49
N LEU A 115 7.17 1.34 14.53
CA LEU A 115 7.38 1.77 13.14
C LEU A 115 6.10 2.36 12.53
N ALA A 116 4.95 1.73 12.78
CA ALA A 116 3.65 2.25 12.34
C ALA A 116 3.34 3.65 12.96
N LYS A 117 3.65 3.86 14.25
CA LYS A 117 3.51 5.17 14.89
C LYS A 117 4.44 6.21 14.27
N LEU A 118 5.68 5.84 13.99
CA LEU A 118 6.66 6.71 13.34
C LEU A 118 6.32 7.01 11.87
N GLN A 119 5.63 6.07 11.18
CA GLN A 119 5.01 6.27 9.86
C GLN A 119 3.79 7.21 9.94
N ARG A 120 3.37 7.62 11.16
CA ARG A 120 2.19 8.44 11.38
C ARG A 120 0.90 7.75 10.95
N THR A 121 0.86 6.41 11.04
CA THR A 121 -0.32 5.60 10.74
C THR A 121 -1.53 6.06 11.54
N VAL A 122 -2.69 6.13 10.88
CA VAL A 122 -3.97 6.41 11.52
C VAL A 122 -4.56 5.07 11.97
N PHE A 123 -4.70 4.89 13.27
CA PHE A 123 -5.24 3.65 13.83
C PHE A 123 -6.76 3.76 14.00
N VAL A 124 -7.49 2.76 13.48
CA VAL A 124 -8.94 2.72 13.52
C VAL A 124 -9.44 1.48 14.25
N GLU A 125 -10.37 1.67 15.19
CA GLU A 125 -11.03 0.60 15.90
C GLU A 125 -12.34 0.22 15.19
N ARG A 126 -12.59 -1.09 15.00
CA ARG A 126 -13.75 -1.56 14.22
C ARG A 126 -14.95 -1.94 15.07
N LYS A 127 -14.77 -2.09 16.38
CA LYS A 127 -15.78 -2.69 17.27
C LYS A 127 -16.67 -1.69 18.00
N ALA A 128 -16.25 -0.46 18.20
CA ALA A 128 -17.02 0.51 18.98
C ALA A 128 -17.76 1.49 18.06
N ARG A 129 -19.09 1.39 17.99
CA ARG A 129 -19.94 2.37 17.28
C ARG A 129 -19.76 3.80 17.81
N SER A 130 -19.41 3.97 19.09
CA SER A 130 -19.15 5.25 19.73
C SER A 130 -17.85 5.93 19.25
N GLU A 131 -16.89 5.16 18.73
CA GLU A 131 -15.58 5.67 18.27
C GLU A 131 -15.54 6.00 16.77
N VAL A 132 -16.55 5.57 16.00
CA VAL A 132 -16.58 5.79 14.53
C VAL A 132 -16.54 7.28 14.17
N GLY A 133 -17.16 8.14 14.97
CA GLY A 133 -17.12 9.60 14.79
C GLY A 133 -15.70 10.14 14.95
N LYS A 134 -15.04 9.83 16.07
CA LYS A 134 -13.68 10.29 16.38
C LYS A 134 -12.67 9.82 15.34
N GLN A 135 -12.73 8.55 14.92
CA GLN A 135 -11.83 8.00 13.90
C GLN A 135 -11.99 8.68 12.54
N ARG A 136 -13.25 8.97 12.16
CA ARG A 136 -13.52 9.75 10.94
C ARG A 136 -12.95 11.18 11.05
N ASP A 137 -13.00 11.77 12.25
CA ASP A 137 -12.45 13.10 12.49
C ASP A 137 -10.93 13.09 12.48
N ASP A 138 -10.28 12.05 13.03
CA ASP A 138 -8.82 11.88 12.98
C ASP A 138 -8.31 11.71 11.54
N ILE A 139 -8.96 10.86 10.75
CA ILE A 139 -8.65 10.69 9.31
C ILE A 139 -8.88 12.02 8.59
N GLY A 140 -10.00 12.68 8.87
CA GLY A 140 -10.34 13.96 8.29
C GLY A 140 -9.31 15.03 8.59
N ALA A 141 -8.92 15.19 9.85
CA ALA A 141 -7.91 16.18 10.25
C ALA A 141 -6.56 15.97 9.54
N ARG A 142 -6.20 14.71 9.23
CA ARG A 142 -4.97 14.40 8.49
C ARG A 142 -5.06 14.84 7.02
N LEU A 143 -6.18 14.58 6.38
CA LEU A 143 -6.45 15.02 5.01
C LEU A 143 -6.51 16.56 4.93
N ASP A 144 -7.19 17.23 5.88
CA ASP A 144 -7.26 18.69 5.95
C ASP A 144 -5.88 19.32 6.16
N ALA A 145 -4.98 18.63 6.86
CA ALA A 145 -3.58 19.03 7.01
C ALA A 145 -2.71 18.77 5.76
N GLY A 146 -3.30 18.26 4.67
CA GLY A 146 -2.61 17.99 3.40
C GLY A 146 -1.92 16.62 3.34
N ASP A 147 -2.10 15.74 4.32
CA ASP A 147 -1.53 14.40 4.31
C ASP A 147 -2.31 13.48 3.37
N SER A 148 -1.63 12.76 2.49
CA SER A 148 -2.22 11.66 1.74
C SER A 148 -2.29 10.39 2.61
N LEU A 149 -3.33 9.58 2.38
CA LEU A 149 -3.57 8.37 3.15
C LEU A 149 -3.69 7.14 2.23
N ILE A 150 -3.31 5.98 2.75
CA ILE A 150 -3.39 4.69 2.06
C ILE A 150 -4.35 3.79 2.83
N LEU A 151 -5.38 3.33 2.15
CA LEU A 151 -6.45 2.50 2.69
C LEU A 151 -6.47 1.13 2.02
N PHE A 152 -6.56 0.07 2.84
CA PHE A 152 -6.84 -1.29 2.41
C PHE A 152 -8.28 -1.66 2.76
N PRO A 153 -9.25 -1.45 1.85
CA PRO A 153 -10.67 -1.61 2.19
C PRO A 153 -11.12 -3.06 2.31
N GLU A 154 -10.31 -4.04 1.92
CA GLU A 154 -10.53 -5.46 2.22
C GLU A 154 -10.56 -5.71 3.73
N GLY A 155 -9.77 -4.96 4.45
CA GLY A 155 -9.73 -5.00 5.90
C GLY A 155 -9.08 -6.26 6.48
N THR A 156 -8.51 -7.10 5.64
CA THR A 156 -7.63 -8.21 5.95
C THR A 156 -6.77 -8.47 4.72
N SER A 157 -5.67 -9.21 4.85
CA SER A 157 -4.87 -9.64 3.70
C SER A 157 -5.48 -10.86 3.03
N SER A 158 -5.31 -10.96 1.71
CA SER A 158 -5.72 -12.06 0.85
C SER A 158 -4.53 -12.96 0.51
N ASP A 159 -4.80 -14.07 -0.17
CA ASP A 159 -3.77 -14.97 -0.71
C ASP A 159 -3.00 -14.39 -1.91
N GLY A 160 -3.30 -13.14 -2.31
CA GLY A 160 -2.70 -12.45 -3.44
C GLY A 160 -3.13 -12.93 -4.82
N ASN A 161 -4.03 -13.90 -4.92
CA ASN A 161 -4.54 -14.42 -6.20
C ASN A 161 -5.73 -13.63 -6.71
N ARG A 162 -6.43 -12.94 -5.84
CA ARG A 162 -7.63 -12.15 -6.13
C ARG A 162 -7.82 -11.06 -5.09
N THR A 163 -8.58 -10.04 -5.45
CA THR A 163 -9.03 -8.99 -4.54
C THR A 163 -10.25 -9.48 -3.75
N LEU A 164 -10.26 -9.27 -2.45
CA LEU A 164 -11.40 -9.55 -1.59
C LEU A 164 -12.47 -8.43 -1.70
N PRO A 165 -13.71 -8.69 -1.29
CA PRO A 165 -14.76 -7.68 -1.28
C PRO A 165 -14.39 -6.46 -0.42
N PHE A 166 -14.59 -5.26 -0.96
CA PHE A 166 -14.32 -4.02 -0.27
C PHE A 166 -15.42 -3.68 0.74
N LYS A 167 -15.02 -3.28 1.93
CA LYS A 167 -15.93 -2.82 2.98
C LYS A 167 -16.32 -1.38 2.71
N THR A 168 -17.52 -1.17 2.15
CA THR A 168 -18.03 0.15 1.75
C THR A 168 -18.06 1.17 2.90
N ALA A 169 -18.17 0.70 4.15
CA ALA A 169 -18.11 1.55 5.32
C ALA A 169 -16.76 2.31 5.44
N LEU A 170 -15.66 1.71 4.97
CA LEU A 170 -14.34 2.33 4.99
C LEU A 170 -14.22 3.49 3.97
N PHE A 171 -15.10 3.55 2.99
CA PHE A 171 -15.19 4.67 2.05
C PHE A 171 -15.93 5.89 2.60
N ALA A 172 -16.33 5.90 3.87
CA ALA A 172 -16.97 7.08 4.47
C ALA A 172 -16.10 8.34 4.38
N VAL A 173 -14.79 8.16 4.42
CA VAL A 173 -13.81 9.25 4.27
C VAL A 173 -13.74 9.78 2.83
N ALA A 174 -14.02 8.97 1.83
CA ALA A 174 -13.96 9.36 0.41
C ALA A 174 -15.03 10.39 0.01
N ALA A 175 -16.10 10.51 0.80
CA ALA A 175 -17.13 11.52 0.60
C ALA A 175 -16.75 12.91 1.17
N ARG A 176 -15.54 13.05 1.76
CA ARG A 176 -15.07 14.31 2.32
C ARG A 176 -14.73 15.30 1.23
N ARG A 177 -14.90 16.60 1.56
CA ARG A 177 -14.38 17.69 0.75
C ARG A 177 -13.22 18.37 1.51
N ILE A 178 -12.21 18.77 0.78
CA ILE A 178 -11.06 19.52 1.27
C ILE A 178 -11.25 20.95 0.77
N GLY A 179 -11.70 21.85 1.65
CA GLY A 179 -12.30 23.09 1.22
C GLY A 179 -13.53 22.83 0.35
N ASP A 180 -13.58 23.42 -0.84
CA ASP A 180 -14.69 23.25 -1.80
C ASP A 180 -14.47 22.08 -2.77
N ARG A 181 -13.32 21.41 -2.75
CA ARG A 181 -12.98 20.34 -3.68
C ARG A 181 -13.30 18.97 -3.11
N PRO A 182 -13.87 18.04 -3.89
CA PRO A 182 -14.02 16.66 -3.44
C PRO A 182 -12.65 16.02 -3.25
N LEU A 183 -12.53 15.12 -2.26
CA LEU A 183 -11.30 14.35 -2.02
C LEU A 183 -10.97 13.50 -3.25
N THR A 184 -9.75 13.62 -3.73
CA THR A 184 -9.23 12.73 -4.78
C THR A 184 -9.02 11.34 -4.22
N VAL A 185 -9.60 10.33 -4.86
CA VAL A 185 -9.43 8.91 -4.57
C VAL A 185 -8.70 8.26 -5.72
N GLN A 186 -7.57 7.61 -5.44
CA GLN A 186 -6.83 6.89 -6.47
C GLN A 186 -6.77 5.40 -6.18
N PRO A 187 -7.40 4.55 -7.02
CA PRO A 187 -7.24 3.10 -6.92
C PRO A 187 -5.83 2.68 -7.34
N VAL A 188 -5.27 1.71 -6.59
CA VAL A 188 -3.93 1.16 -6.85
C VAL A 188 -3.98 -0.35 -6.72
N SER A 189 -3.54 -1.11 -7.72
CA SER A 189 -3.37 -2.54 -7.61
C SER A 189 -1.90 -2.88 -7.33
N VAL A 190 -1.67 -3.80 -6.37
CA VAL A 190 -0.36 -4.32 -5.99
C VAL A 190 -0.38 -5.83 -6.17
N THR A 191 0.52 -6.36 -7.00
CA THR A 191 0.51 -7.77 -7.36
C THR A 191 1.93 -8.33 -7.46
N PRO A 192 2.32 -9.30 -6.62
CA PRO A 192 3.56 -10.04 -6.81
C PRO A 192 3.43 -10.95 -8.02
N THR A 193 4.34 -10.82 -8.99
CA THR A 193 4.23 -11.50 -10.28
C THR A 193 5.35 -12.49 -10.56
N ARG A 194 6.56 -12.27 -10.01
CA ARG A 194 7.72 -13.14 -10.25
C ARG A 194 8.52 -13.37 -8.98
N LEU A 195 9.12 -14.57 -8.88
CA LEU A 195 10.15 -14.92 -7.89
C LEU A 195 11.38 -15.39 -8.66
N ASP A 196 12.52 -14.71 -8.44
CA ASP A 196 13.78 -14.94 -9.16
C ASP A 196 13.61 -14.96 -10.70
N GLY A 197 12.75 -14.06 -11.22
CA GLY A 197 12.43 -13.97 -12.64
C GLY A 197 11.41 -14.99 -13.16
N ILE A 198 11.02 -15.99 -12.35
CA ILE A 198 10.04 -17.01 -12.71
C ILE A 198 8.63 -16.52 -12.33
N PRO A 199 7.62 -16.65 -13.22
CA PRO A 199 6.25 -16.26 -12.91
C PRO A 199 5.72 -16.95 -11.66
N MET A 200 5.16 -16.17 -10.73
CA MET A 200 4.51 -16.69 -9.53
C MET A 200 3.14 -17.27 -9.86
N GLY A 201 3.03 -18.60 -9.79
CA GLY A 201 1.75 -19.28 -9.75
C GLY A 201 1.14 -19.28 -8.35
N ILE A 202 -0.03 -19.90 -8.20
CA ILE A 202 -0.77 -20.01 -6.93
C ILE A 202 0.12 -20.58 -5.81
N ALA A 203 0.95 -21.60 -6.12
CA ALA A 203 1.80 -22.28 -5.14
C ALA A 203 2.94 -21.41 -4.59
N PHE A 204 3.42 -20.41 -5.35
CA PHE A 204 4.52 -19.52 -4.95
C PHE A 204 4.04 -18.19 -4.39
N ARG A 205 2.79 -17.83 -4.55
CA ARG A 205 2.24 -16.58 -4.07
C ARG A 205 2.32 -16.42 -2.53
N PRO A 206 2.17 -17.49 -1.72
CA PRO A 206 2.38 -17.41 -0.27
C PRO A 206 3.81 -17.06 0.18
N PHE A 207 4.78 -16.98 -0.71
CA PHE A 207 6.11 -16.43 -0.40
C PHE A 207 6.10 -14.89 -0.23
N TYR A 208 5.14 -14.24 -0.86
CA TYR A 208 4.88 -12.81 -0.67
C TYR A 208 3.66 -12.57 0.21
N ALA A 209 2.55 -13.24 -0.06
CA ALA A 209 1.29 -13.06 0.62
C ALA A 209 1.36 -13.59 2.06
N TRP A 210 0.86 -12.78 3.00
CA TRP A 210 0.72 -13.15 4.41
C TRP A 210 -0.74 -12.99 4.81
N TYR A 211 -1.44 -14.09 5.05
CA TYR A 211 -2.89 -14.12 5.22
C TYR A 211 -3.33 -15.29 6.12
N GLY A 212 -4.59 -15.26 6.54
CA GLY A 212 -5.17 -16.28 7.41
C GLY A 212 -4.44 -16.38 8.75
N ASP A 213 -4.08 -17.58 9.13
CA ASP A 213 -3.41 -17.91 10.41
C ASP A 213 -1.89 -18.03 10.26
N MET A 214 -1.30 -17.42 9.22
CA MET A 214 0.16 -17.48 9.02
C MET A 214 0.88 -16.70 10.11
N ASP A 215 1.86 -17.33 10.76
CA ASP A 215 2.73 -16.68 11.72
C ASP A 215 3.67 -15.67 11.02
N LEU A 216 3.74 -14.45 11.57
CA LEU A 216 4.53 -13.37 11.00
C LEU A 216 6.04 -13.68 11.00
N ALA A 217 6.59 -14.14 12.14
CA ALA A 217 8.03 -14.29 12.27
C ALA A 217 8.63 -15.36 11.34
N PRO A 218 8.05 -16.57 11.21
CA PRO A 218 8.51 -17.56 10.22
C PRO A 218 8.38 -17.07 8.79
N HIS A 219 7.28 -16.39 8.43
CA HIS A 219 7.09 -15.84 7.09
C HIS A 219 8.11 -14.73 6.78
N LEU A 220 8.33 -13.81 7.71
CA LEU A 220 9.31 -12.73 7.56
C LEU A 220 10.73 -13.28 7.40
N TRP A 221 11.10 -14.29 8.21
CA TRP A 221 12.38 -14.97 8.07
C TRP A 221 12.55 -15.61 6.69
N GLN A 222 11.49 -16.25 6.17
CA GLN A 222 11.47 -16.80 4.82
C GLN A 222 11.69 -15.71 3.76
N VAL A 223 10.99 -14.57 3.86
CA VAL A 223 11.16 -13.43 2.93
C VAL A 223 12.61 -12.94 2.90
N PHE A 224 13.28 -12.84 4.03
CA PHE A 224 14.70 -12.45 4.08
C PHE A 224 15.62 -13.45 3.35
N GLN A 225 15.26 -14.73 3.31
CA GLN A 225 16.05 -15.79 2.67
C GLN A 225 15.83 -15.87 1.15
N LEU A 226 14.71 -15.40 0.64
CA LEU A 226 14.35 -15.50 -0.78
C LEU A 226 15.25 -14.64 -1.67
N GLY A 227 15.21 -14.91 -2.97
CA GLY A 227 15.89 -14.13 -3.99
C GLY A 227 15.24 -12.77 -4.25
N GLY A 228 15.00 -12.48 -5.52
CA GLY A 228 14.29 -11.27 -5.96
C GLY A 228 12.81 -11.55 -6.21
N MET A 229 11.94 -10.61 -5.87
CA MET A 229 10.52 -10.66 -6.20
C MET A 229 10.11 -9.45 -7.02
N THR A 230 9.48 -9.66 -8.17
CA THR A 230 8.88 -8.58 -8.95
C THR A 230 7.45 -8.33 -8.47
N VAL A 231 7.17 -7.08 -8.15
CA VAL A 231 5.84 -6.61 -7.75
C VAL A 231 5.39 -5.56 -8.75
N GLU A 232 4.24 -5.79 -9.38
CA GLU A 232 3.61 -4.84 -10.27
C GLU A 232 2.67 -3.93 -9.49
N ILE A 233 2.80 -2.62 -9.71
CA ILE A 233 1.97 -1.59 -9.10
C ILE A 233 1.32 -0.76 -10.20
N ASP A 234 -0.02 -0.80 -10.29
CA ASP A 234 -0.76 0.01 -11.25
C ASP A 234 -1.48 1.15 -10.52
N PHE A 235 -1.12 2.38 -10.81
CA PHE A 235 -1.89 3.56 -10.43
C PHE A 235 -3.00 3.77 -11.46
N HIS A 236 -4.24 3.44 -11.10
CA HIS A 236 -5.40 3.66 -11.95
C HIS A 236 -5.79 5.14 -12.00
N PRO A 237 -6.60 5.58 -12.97
CA PRO A 237 -7.08 6.96 -13.03
C PRO A 237 -7.71 7.40 -11.70
N PRO A 238 -7.36 8.59 -11.20
CA PRO A 238 -7.99 9.13 -10.00
C PRO A 238 -9.44 9.49 -10.27
N VAL A 239 -10.27 9.35 -9.24
CA VAL A 239 -11.71 9.67 -9.25
C VAL A 239 -12.09 10.45 -8.00
N THR A 240 -13.30 11.00 -7.96
CA THR A 240 -13.87 11.68 -6.81
C THR A 240 -15.26 11.15 -6.50
N ILE A 241 -15.83 11.52 -5.35
CA ILE A 241 -17.21 11.13 -5.03
C ILE A 241 -18.24 11.76 -6.01
N ASP A 242 -17.91 12.91 -6.61
CA ASP A 242 -18.79 13.63 -7.52
C ASP A 242 -18.97 12.88 -8.86
N ASP A 243 -18.10 11.93 -9.18
CA ASP A 243 -18.18 11.06 -10.36
C ASP A 243 -19.19 9.89 -10.17
N PHE A 244 -19.77 9.74 -8.99
CA PHE A 244 -20.61 8.59 -8.63
C PHE A 244 -21.91 9.00 -7.93
N SER A 245 -22.96 8.19 -8.12
CA SER A 245 -24.25 8.40 -7.45
C SER A 245 -24.22 8.17 -5.94
N SER A 246 -23.23 7.44 -5.44
CA SER A 246 -23.10 7.10 -4.03
C SER A 246 -21.70 6.61 -3.67
N ARG A 247 -21.39 6.67 -2.37
CA ARG A 247 -20.19 6.07 -1.79
C ARG A 247 -20.07 4.56 -2.10
N LYS A 248 -21.20 3.85 -2.23
CA LYS A 248 -21.22 2.44 -2.59
C LYS A 248 -20.76 2.25 -4.05
N ALA A 249 -21.26 3.06 -4.96
CA ALA A 249 -20.85 3.04 -6.37
C ALA A 249 -19.35 3.37 -6.54
N LEU A 250 -18.82 4.34 -5.79
CA LEU A 250 -17.39 4.64 -5.76
C LEU A 250 -16.56 3.43 -5.26
N ALA A 251 -17.01 2.77 -4.17
CA ALA A 251 -16.33 1.60 -3.63
C ALA A 251 -16.32 0.41 -4.61
N GLU A 252 -17.45 0.17 -5.29
CA GLU A 252 -17.61 -0.86 -6.32
C GLU A 252 -16.71 -0.58 -7.54
N HIS A 253 -16.63 0.69 -7.95
CA HIS A 253 -15.71 1.10 -9.02
C HIS A 253 -14.25 0.82 -8.63
N CYS A 254 -13.81 1.28 -7.46
CA CYS A 254 -12.43 1.04 -6.99
C CYS A 254 -12.13 -0.46 -6.90
N GLN A 255 -13.06 -1.26 -6.34
CA GLN A 255 -12.89 -2.71 -6.27
C GLN A 255 -12.74 -3.34 -7.65
N ARG A 256 -13.57 -2.96 -8.60
CA ARG A 256 -13.56 -3.51 -9.96
C ARG A 256 -12.24 -3.22 -10.67
N VAL A 257 -11.80 -1.95 -10.71
CA VAL A 257 -10.57 -1.58 -11.44
C VAL A 257 -9.32 -2.18 -10.80
N ILE A 258 -9.28 -2.27 -9.47
CA ILE A 258 -8.18 -2.92 -8.74
C ILE A 258 -8.19 -4.43 -9.02
N ALA A 259 -9.35 -5.09 -8.97
CA ALA A 259 -9.47 -6.52 -9.25
C ALA A 259 -9.07 -6.86 -10.70
N GLU A 260 -9.43 -6.01 -11.67
CA GLU A 260 -9.00 -6.13 -13.07
C GLU A 260 -7.48 -5.99 -13.20
N GLY A 261 -6.85 -5.04 -12.50
CA GLY A 261 -5.40 -4.86 -12.45
C GLY A 261 -4.70 -6.09 -11.88
N VAL A 262 -5.16 -6.59 -10.73
CA VAL A 262 -4.65 -7.83 -10.11
C VAL A 262 -4.80 -9.03 -11.04
N ALA A 263 -6.01 -9.25 -11.62
CA ALA A 263 -6.28 -10.37 -12.52
C ALA A 263 -5.40 -10.33 -13.79
N ARG A 264 -5.17 -9.13 -14.33
CA ARG A 264 -4.27 -8.92 -15.46
C ARG A 264 -2.84 -9.32 -15.10
N ALA A 265 -2.30 -8.80 -13.99
CA ALA A 265 -0.93 -9.06 -13.56
C ALA A 265 -0.72 -10.54 -13.21
N VAL A 266 -1.66 -11.17 -12.50
CA VAL A 266 -1.65 -12.60 -12.17
C VAL A 266 -1.64 -13.49 -13.40
N SER A 267 -2.38 -13.09 -14.46
CA SER A 267 -2.44 -13.86 -15.72
C SER A 267 -1.29 -13.56 -16.68
N GLY A 268 -0.38 -12.65 -16.33
CA GLY A 268 0.74 -12.24 -17.19
C GLY A 268 0.30 -11.50 -18.46
N ARG A 269 -0.95 -11.01 -18.52
CA ARG A 269 -1.42 -10.23 -19.66
C ARG A 269 -0.75 -8.86 -19.70
N PRO A 270 -0.37 -8.35 -20.89
CA PRO A 270 0.19 -7.01 -21.00
C PRO A 270 -0.82 -5.96 -20.53
N ALA A 271 -0.32 -4.84 -20.02
CA ALA A 271 -1.18 -3.70 -19.73
C ALA A 271 -1.81 -3.20 -21.04
N PRO A 272 -3.07 -2.73 -21.00
CA PRO A 272 -3.64 -2.06 -22.16
C PRO A 272 -2.73 -0.87 -22.52
N THR A 273 -2.38 -0.75 -23.79
CA THR A 273 -1.67 0.44 -24.27
C THR A 273 -2.52 1.66 -23.94
N PRO A 274 -1.95 2.72 -23.31
CA PRO A 274 -2.70 3.95 -23.10
C PRO A 274 -3.30 4.36 -24.45
N ALA A 275 -4.63 4.52 -24.52
CA ALA A 275 -5.24 5.11 -25.70
C ALA A 275 -4.50 6.42 -25.95
N ALA A 276 -3.93 6.58 -27.14
CA ALA A 276 -3.28 7.81 -27.55
C ALA A 276 -4.27 8.93 -27.23
N ALA A 277 -3.84 9.92 -26.42
CA ALA A 277 -4.67 11.08 -26.13
C ALA A 277 -5.14 11.61 -27.45
N THR A 278 -6.44 11.50 -27.74
CA THR A 278 -7.04 12.07 -28.92
C THR A 278 -6.83 13.57 -28.82
N THR A 279 -5.83 14.05 -29.53
CA THR A 279 -5.62 15.49 -29.73
C THR A 279 -6.94 16.03 -30.29
N PRO A 280 -7.61 16.99 -29.64
CA PRO A 280 -8.79 17.59 -30.20
C PRO A 280 -8.42 18.15 -31.58
N ALA A 281 -9.19 17.79 -32.60
CA ALA A 281 -9.02 18.33 -33.94
C ALA A 281 -9.03 19.87 -33.85
N PRO A 282 -8.11 20.56 -34.56
CA PRO A 282 -8.15 22.01 -34.60
C PRO A 282 -9.52 22.45 -35.18
N ALA A 283 -10.17 23.37 -34.47
CA ALA A 283 -11.40 24.01 -34.98
C ALA A 283 -11.10 24.59 -36.34
N ALA A 284 -11.90 24.19 -37.32
CA ALA A 284 -11.85 24.74 -38.68
C ALA A 284 -12.18 26.24 -38.63
N PRO A 285 -11.56 27.04 -39.53
CA PRO A 285 -11.70 28.49 -39.56
C PRO A 285 -13.12 28.99 -39.88
#